data_c90b513a2a5e2b5c2441a1bbb73e05ec
#
_entry.id   c90b513a2a5e2b5c2441a1bbb73e05ec
#
_cell.length_a   1.000
_cell.length_b   1.000
_cell.length_c   1.000
_cell.angle_alpha   90.00
_cell.angle_beta   90.00
_cell.angle_gamma   90.00
#
_symmetry.space_group_name_H-M   'P 1'
#
loop_
_entity.id
_entity.type
_entity.pdbx_description
1 polymer ?
#
loop_
_entity_poly.entity_id
_entity_poly.type
_entity_poly.pdbx_seq_one_letter_code
_entity_poly.pdbx_strand_id
1 'polypeptide(L)'
;MVKTLDTKPFYGQRVTSVKLDYQLPQWCFPHLDPWPRWPRMVGFPFMKVSVEGGREEYFTHVVSTVPFANLRTIDTDQVPMTYKQRQAIRTLNYGPAVKVGVKFKTRWWEKNGLTQFGGSSYTDRQSQVIVYPSSGLGEDGPGVLIVTYNLCVALFRPDLHVHRPN
;
A
#
# COMPACT_ATOMS: atom_id res chain seq x y z
N MET A 1 9.00 -11.03 -2.47
CA MET A 1 9.32 -9.93 -1.54
C MET A 1 9.57 -10.42 -0.11
N VAL A 2 8.63 -11.11 0.55
CA VAL A 2 8.82 -11.56 1.96
C VAL A 2 10.04 -12.49 2.16
N LYS A 3 10.42 -13.26 1.15
CA LYS A 3 11.56 -14.18 1.21
C LYS A 3 12.94 -13.51 1.25
N THR A 4 12.99 -12.22 0.94
CA THR A 4 14.23 -11.43 0.89
C THR A 4 14.43 -10.55 2.12
N LEU A 5 13.51 -10.61 3.08
CA LEU A 5 13.63 -9.87 4.34
C LEU A 5 14.29 -10.75 5.40
N ASP A 6 15.32 -10.23 6.05
CA ASP A 6 15.98 -10.89 7.19
C ASP A 6 15.02 -11.02 8.39
N THR A 7 14.13 -10.06 8.54
CA THR A 7 13.11 -10.05 9.59
C THR A 7 11.72 -10.24 8.96
N LYS A 8 10.96 -11.20 9.48
CA LYS A 8 9.59 -11.45 9.02
C LYS A 8 8.65 -10.33 9.49
N PRO A 9 7.68 -9.90 8.64
CA PRO A 9 6.67 -8.96 9.06
C PRO A 9 5.78 -9.54 10.16
N PHE A 10 5.41 -8.69 11.11
CA PHE A 10 4.42 -9.03 12.14
C PHE A 10 3.02 -8.74 11.59
N TYR A 11 2.23 -9.77 11.41
CA TYR A 11 0.85 -9.67 10.93
C TYR A 11 -0.13 -9.56 12.11
N GLY A 12 -1.33 -9.04 11.83
CA GLY A 12 -2.39 -8.92 12.84
C GLY A 12 -2.12 -7.87 13.91
N GLN A 13 -1.16 -6.96 13.66
CA GLN A 13 -0.78 -5.91 14.61
C GLN A 13 -1.33 -4.57 14.11
N ARG A 14 -2.49 -4.16 14.63
CA ARG A 14 -3.08 -2.88 14.30
C ARG A 14 -2.40 -1.75 15.07
N VAL A 15 -1.75 -0.84 14.37
CA VAL A 15 -1.19 0.37 14.98
C VAL A 15 -2.32 1.34 15.33
N THR A 16 -2.35 1.79 16.56
CA THR A 16 -3.35 2.73 17.09
C THR A 16 -2.81 4.14 17.28
N SER A 17 -1.53 4.27 17.61
CA SER A 17 -0.88 5.58 17.71
C SER A 17 0.58 5.56 17.32
N VAL A 18 1.06 6.70 16.83
CA VAL A 18 2.47 7.00 16.60
C VAL A 18 2.74 8.35 17.24
N LYS A 19 3.67 8.39 18.19
CA LYS A 19 3.96 9.60 18.99
C LYS A 19 5.46 9.82 19.07
N LEU A 20 5.85 11.08 19.23
CA LEU A 20 7.21 11.42 19.59
C LEU A 20 7.35 11.26 21.11
N ASP A 21 8.37 10.53 21.53
CA ASP A 21 8.70 10.37 22.95
C ASP A 21 10.16 10.74 23.17
N TYR A 22 10.41 11.53 24.19
CA TYR A 22 11.75 11.94 24.59
C TYR A 22 12.28 11.11 25.76
N GLN A 23 11.46 10.21 26.29
CA GLN A 23 11.80 9.34 27.41
C GLN A 23 11.76 7.89 26.98
N LEU A 24 12.93 7.28 26.89
CA LEU A 24 12.99 5.83 26.70
C LEU A 24 12.62 5.13 28.00
N PRO A 25 11.74 4.10 27.92
CA PRO A 25 11.50 3.25 29.07
C PRO A 25 12.78 2.54 29.52
N GLN A 26 12.97 2.44 30.81
CA GLN A 26 14.17 1.85 31.42
C GLN A 26 14.43 0.40 30.96
N TRP A 27 13.39 -0.33 30.55
CA TRP A 27 13.47 -1.71 30.06
C TRP A 27 14.02 -1.84 28.62
N CYS A 28 14.12 -0.74 27.87
CA CYS A 28 14.72 -0.81 26.52
C CYS A 28 16.22 -1.15 26.56
N PHE A 29 16.87 -0.98 27.72
CA PHE A 29 18.31 -1.25 27.89
C PHE A 29 18.59 -1.98 29.21
N PRO A 30 18.10 -3.22 29.40
CA PRO A 30 18.23 -3.93 30.67
C PRO A 30 19.68 -4.30 31.04
N HIS A 31 20.63 -4.14 30.11
CA HIS A 31 22.04 -4.54 30.31
C HIS A 31 23.00 -3.37 30.46
N LEU A 32 22.50 -2.14 30.51
CA LEU A 32 23.32 -0.95 30.70
C LEU A 32 23.18 -0.40 32.13
N ASP A 33 23.60 -1.20 33.12
CA ASP A 33 23.71 -0.74 34.50
C ASP A 33 25.16 -0.99 35.03
N PRO A 34 25.87 0.00 35.52
CA PRO A 34 25.58 1.44 35.50
C PRO A 34 26.05 2.08 34.19
N TRP A 35 25.26 2.91 33.60
CA TRP A 35 25.59 3.69 32.41
C TRP A 35 27.05 4.21 32.46
N PRO A 36 27.93 3.79 31.52
CA PRO A 36 29.13 4.57 31.30
C PRO A 36 28.64 5.97 30.91
N ARG A 37 29.34 6.99 31.39
CA ARG A 37 29.07 8.43 31.19
C ARG A 37 29.03 8.83 29.70
N TRP A 38 28.20 8.19 28.89
CA TRP A 38 27.79 8.76 27.63
C TRP A 38 26.93 9.97 28.01
N PRO A 39 27.18 11.15 27.42
CA PRO A 39 26.28 12.26 27.64
C PRO A 39 24.89 11.71 27.38
N ARG A 40 23.99 11.86 28.36
CA ARG A 40 22.56 11.52 28.18
C ARG A 40 22.24 11.97 26.78
N MET A 41 21.80 11.06 25.91
CA MET A 41 21.14 11.44 24.65
C MET A 41 19.79 12.07 25.04
N VAL A 42 19.88 13.07 25.93
CA VAL A 42 18.79 13.92 26.34
C VAL A 42 18.55 14.81 25.14
N GLY A 43 17.56 14.44 24.35
CA GLY A 43 17.15 15.28 23.24
C GLY A 43 16.94 14.59 21.89
N PHE A 44 17.28 13.32 21.70
CA PHE A 44 16.86 12.64 20.49
C PHE A 44 15.47 12.02 20.71
N PRO A 45 14.45 12.50 19.98
CA PRO A 45 13.11 11.94 20.08
C PRO A 45 13.09 10.54 19.48
N PHE A 46 12.42 9.63 20.16
CA PHE A 46 12.08 8.32 19.63
C PHE A 46 10.62 8.33 19.16
N MET A 47 10.34 7.48 18.19
CA MET A 47 8.99 7.25 17.72
C MET A 47 8.40 6.09 18.50
N LYS A 48 7.44 6.37 19.35
CA LYS A 48 6.65 5.38 20.08
C LYS A 48 5.50 4.93 19.22
N VAL A 49 5.43 3.65 18.91
CA VAL A 49 4.35 3.03 18.16
C VAL A 49 3.54 2.16 19.11
N SER A 50 2.26 2.47 19.28
CA SER A 50 1.35 1.67 20.10
C SER A 50 0.47 0.81 19.19
N VAL A 51 0.30 -0.44 19.59
CA VAL A 51 -0.46 -1.44 18.87
C VAL A 51 -1.69 -1.83 19.71
N GLU A 52 -2.75 -2.23 19.03
CA GLU A 52 -3.95 -2.76 19.68
C GLU A 52 -3.58 -3.91 20.63
N GLY A 53 -4.10 -3.90 21.86
CA GLY A 53 -3.68 -4.82 22.92
C GLY A 53 -2.62 -4.28 23.87
N GLY A 54 -2.17 -3.02 23.69
CA GLY A 54 -1.33 -2.30 24.64
C GLY A 54 0.18 -2.53 24.49
N ARG A 55 0.60 -3.24 23.44
CA ARG A 55 2.03 -3.37 23.12
C ARG A 55 2.58 -2.06 22.60
N GLU A 56 3.74 -1.66 23.09
CA GLU A 56 4.45 -0.45 22.70
C GLU A 56 5.86 -0.79 22.21
N GLU A 57 6.22 -0.21 21.09
CA GLU A 57 7.54 -0.37 20.46
C GLU A 57 8.17 1.00 20.22
N TYR A 58 9.50 1.09 20.36
CA TYR A 58 10.25 2.32 20.21
C TYR A 58 11.23 2.22 19.05
N PHE A 59 11.20 3.20 18.18
CA PHE A 59 12.02 3.25 16.97
C PHE A 59 12.68 4.63 16.84
N THR A 60 13.81 4.69 16.17
CA THR A 60 14.43 5.96 15.79
C THR A 60 13.64 6.65 14.68
N HIS A 61 13.10 5.87 13.75
CA HIS A 61 12.32 6.35 12.60
C HIS A 61 11.17 5.39 12.31
N VAL A 62 10.07 5.94 11.82
CA VAL A 62 8.91 5.18 11.36
C VAL A 62 8.57 5.61 9.94
N VAL A 63 8.47 4.65 9.03
CA VAL A 63 7.99 4.87 7.67
C VAL A 63 6.58 4.30 7.56
N SER A 64 5.61 5.15 7.31
CA SER A 64 4.22 4.73 7.13
C SER A 64 3.90 4.60 5.64
N THR A 65 3.47 3.40 5.24
CA THR A 65 2.93 3.11 3.89
C THR A 65 1.42 2.91 3.92
N VAL A 66 0.79 3.28 5.03
CA VAL A 66 -0.66 3.12 5.25
C VAL A 66 -1.44 4.11 4.37
N PRO A 67 -2.49 3.67 3.67
CA PRO A 67 -3.37 4.58 2.93
C PRO A 67 -3.96 5.68 3.81
N PHE A 68 -4.15 6.89 3.27
CA PHE A 68 -4.61 8.04 4.06
C PHE A 68 -5.93 7.80 4.80
N ALA A 69 -6.86 7.05 4.21
CA ALA A 69 -8.11 6.71 4.86
C ALA A 69 -7.89 5.97 6.19
N ASN A 70 -6.91 5.06 6.22
CA ASN A 70 -6.55 4.31 7.41
C ASN A 70 -5.61 5.12 8.34
N LEU A 71 -4.72 5.95 7.76
CA LEU A 71 -3.83 6.81 8.54
C LEU A 71 -4.63 7.80 9.43
N ARG A 72 -5.81 8.22 8.99
CA ARG A 72 -6.73 9.07 9.78
C ARG A 72 -7.22 8.41 11.07
N THR A 73 -7.18 7.08 11.13
CA THR A 73 -7.60 6.33 12.34
C THR A 73 -6.45 6.10 13.32
N ILE A 74 -5.24 6.46 12.95
CA ILE A 74 -4.05 6.37 13.80
C ILE A 74 -3.83 7.72 14.47
N ASP A 75 -3.71 7.73 15.80
CA ASP A 75 -3.38 8.94 16.54
C ASP A 75 -1.92 9.37 16.23
N THR A 76 -1.80 10.49 15.56
CA THR A 76 -0.51 11.10 15.17
C THR A 76 -0.37 12.53 15.68
N ASP A 77 -1.15 12.93 16.70
CA ASP A 77 -1.24 14.33 17.14
C ASP A 77 0.09 14.87 17.66
N GLN A 78 0.91 14.01 18.26
CA GLN A 78 2.23 14.39 18.78
C GLN A 78 3.36 14.28 17.74
N VAL A 79 3.06 13.84 16.51
CA VAL A 79 4.06 13.86 15.42
C VAL A 79 4.14 15.28 14.86
N PRO A 80 5.34 15.89 14.76
CA PRO A 80 5.50 17.24 14.24
C PRO A 80 5.22 17.28 12.74
N MET A 81 3.98 17.54 12.38
CA MET A 81 3.53 17.74 11.01
C MET A 81 3.19 19.20 10.76
N THR A 82 3.55 19.69 9.59
CA THR A 82 3.10 20.99 9.12
C THR A 82 1.59 21.02 8.92
N TYR A 83 0.99 22.20 8.93
CA TYR A 83 -0.45 22.36 8.63
C TYR A 83 -0.82 21.72 7.28
N LYS A 84 0.01 21.92 6.25
CA LYS A 84 -0.22 21.35 4.91
C LYS A 84 -0.24 19.82 4.92
N GLN A 85 0.65 19.18 5.68
CA GLN A 85 0.67 17.72 5.81
C GLN A 85 -0.59 17.19 6.52
N ARG A 86 -0.99 17.82 7.63
CA ARG A 86 -2.24 17.46 8.33
C ARG A 86 -3.47 17.67 7.43
N GLN A 87 -3.50 18.77 6.70
CA GLN A 87 -4.55 19.05 5.72
C GLN A 87 -4.59 17.98 4.63
N ALA A 88 -3.45 17.60 4.07
CA ALA A 88 -3.37 16.56 3.04
C ALA A 88 -3.93 15.22 3.55
N ILE A 89 -3.53 14.78 4.75
CA ILE A 89 -4.06 13.55 5.35
C ILE A 89 -5.59 13.61 5.49
N ARG A 90 -6.15 14.77 5.83
CA ARG A 90 -7.60 14.94 6.02
C ARG A 90 -8.39 14.99 4.72
N THR A 91 -7.85 15.63 3.69
CA THR A 91 -8.62 15.99 2.48
C THR A 91 -8.34 15.11 1.28
N LEU A 92 -7.14 14.52 1.17
CA LEU A 92 -6.82 13.67 0.04
C LEU A 92 -7.57 12.35 0.14
N ASN A 93 -8.36 12.07 -0.88
CA ASN A 93 -9.10 10.81 -1.01
C ASN A 93 -8.54 10.01 -2.18
N TYR A 94 -8.67 8.69 -2.09
CA TYR A 94 -8.38 7.80 -3.21
C TYR A 94 -9.56 7.82 -4.16
N GLY A 95 -9.28 8.02 -5.44
CA GLY A 95 -10.27 7.81 -6.49
C GLY A 95 -10.62 6.31 -6.58
N PRO A 96 -11.88 5.96 -6.78
CA PRO A 96 -12.26 4.58 -7.02
C PRO A 96 -11.65 4.13 -8.36
N ALA A 97 -10.86 3.07 -8.32
CA ALA A 97 -10.25 2.46 -9.49
C ALA A 97 -10.44 0.95 -9.43
N VAL A 98 -10.82 0.35 -10.57
CA VAL A 98 -11.01 -1.09 -10.69
C VAL A 98 -10.08 -1.65 -11.76
N LYS A 99 -9.38 -2.72 -11.41
CA LYS A 99 -8.64 -3.55 -12.35
C LYS A 99 -9.19 -4.97 -12.28
N VAL A 100 -9.50 -5.54 -13.43
CA VAL A 100 -9.93 -6.94 -13.54
C VAL A 100 -8.87 -7.70 -14.31
N GLY A 101 -8.21 -8.64 -13.65
CA GLY A 101 -7.25 -9.55 -14.25
C GLY A 101 -7.91 -10.89 -14.57
N VAL A 102 -7.73 -11.37 -15.79
CA VAL A 102 -8.20 -12.69 -16.23
C VAL A 102 -7.00 -13.55 -16.59
N LYS A 103 -6.94 -14.75 -16.01
CA LYS A 103 -5.93 -15.75 -16.33
C LYS A 103 -6.42 -16.62 -17.47
N PHE A 104 -5.68 -16.61 -18.55
CA PHE A 104 -5.92 -17.46 -19.72
C PHE A 104 -5.00 -18.68 -19.70
N LYS A 105 -5.44 -19.76 -20.29
CA LYS A 105 -4.64 -21.00 -20.41
C LYS A 105 -3.43 -20.81 -21.33
N THR A 106 -3.55 -19.95 -22.33
CA THR A 106 -2.50 -19.64 -23.29
C THR A 106 -2.45 -18.12 -23.51
N ARG A 107 -1.29 -17.62 -23.91
CA ARG A 107 -1.06 -16.22 -24.28
C ARG A 107 -1.44 -15.99 -25.75
N TRP A 108 -2.70 -16.04 -26.07
CA TRP A 108 -3.20 -15.92 -27.45
C TRP A 108 -2.87 -14.57 -28.08
N TRP A 109 -2.67 -13.51 -27.30
CA TRP A 109 -2.30 -12.17 -27.76
C TRP A 109 -0.87 -12.08 -28.28
N GLU A 110 0.00 -13.05 -27.98
CA GLU A 110 1.37 -13.15 -28.47
C GLU A 110 1.47 -14.06 -29.69
N LYS A 111 0.37 -14.74 -30.05
CA LYS A 111 0.30 -15.75 -31.12
C LYS A 111 -0.63 -15.29 -32.24
N ASN A 112 -0.69 -16.06 -33.32
CA ASN A 112 -1.63 -15.88 -34.43
C ASN A 112 -1.53 -14.51 -35.15
N GLY A 113 -0.32 -13.95 -35.25
CA GLY A 113 -0.09 -12.69 -35.97
C GLY A 113 -0.44 -11.43 -35.18
N LEU A 114 -0.95 -11.56 -33.95
CA LEU A 114 -1.27 -10.39 -33.12
C LEU A 114 -0.02 -9.78 -32.48
N THR A 115 1.00 -10.58 -32.15
CA THR A 115 2.31 -10.19 -31.61
C THR A 115 2.28 -9.01 -30.62
N GLN A 116 1.29 -9.01 -29.74
CA GLN A 116 1.09 -7.93 -28.78
C GLN A 116 1.96 -8.17 -27.53
N PHE A 117 3.05 -7.43 -27.42
CA PHE A 117 3.98 -7.50 -26.30
C PHE A 117 3.87 -6.23 -25.45
N GLY A 118 3.16 -6.31 -24.30
CA GLY A 118 2.91 -5.14 -23.48
C GLY A 118 1.99 -4.12 -24.14
N GLY A 119 1.94 -2.92 -23.55
CA GLY A 119 1.07 -1.83 -24.03
C GLY A 119 -0.39 -1.98 -23.65
N SER A 120 -1.25 -1.22 -24.28
CA SER A 120 -2.68 -1.20 -23.99
C SER A 120 -3.51 -1.00 -25.26
N SER A 121 -4.71 -1.59 -25.24
CA SER A 121 -5.75 -1.36 -26.24
C SER A 121 -6.90 -0.59 -25.62
N TYR A 122 -7.51 0.30 -26.40
CA TYR A 122 -8.61 1.12 -25.98
C TYR A 122 -9.89 0.71 -26.75
N THR A 123 -11.01 0.75 -26.07
CA THR A 123 -12.31 0.43 -26.65
C THR A 123 -13.39 1.33 -26.06
N ASP A 124 -14.46 1.54 -26.80
CA ASP A 124 -15.68 2.22 -26.37
C ASP A 124 -16.60 1.34 -25.52
N ARG A 125 -16.25 0.05 -25.37
CA ARG A 125 -16.99 -0.90 -24.53
C ARG A 125 -16.71 -0.67 -23.04
N GLN A 126 -17.45 -1.36 -22.18
CA GLN A 126 -17.34 -1.24 -20.72
C GLN A 126 -15.92 -1.51 -20.16
N SER A 127 -15.14 -2.33 -20.85
CA SER A 127 -13.74 -2.60 -20.46
C SER A 127 -12.83 -1.39 -20.64
N GLN A 128 -13.15 -0.47 -21.55
CA GLN A 128 -12.43 0.77 -21.90
C GLN A 128 -10.93 0.57 -22.19
N VAL A 129 -10.16 0.04 -21.24
CA VAL A 129 -8.73 -0.16 -21.37
C VAL A 129 -8.37 -1.61 -21.05
N ILE A 130 -7.68 -2.25 -21.99
CA ILE A 130 -7.11 -3.58 -21.84
C ILE A 130 -5.60 -3.40 -21.79
N VAL A 131 -4.94 -3.94 -20.76
CA VAL A 131 -3.48 -3.83 -20.59
C VAL A 131 -2.85 -5.20 -20.76
N TYR A 132 -1.91 -5.29 -21.69
CA TYR A 132 -1.15 -6.50 -21.98
C TYR A 132 0.07 -6.61 -21.07
N PRO A 133 0.44 -7.81 -20.62
CA PRO A 133 1.61 -7.99 -19.78
C PRO A 133 2.89 -7.67 -20.55
N SER A 134 3.82 -7.01 -19.84
CA SER A 134 5.18 -6.70 -20.33
C SER A 134 6.23 -7.67 -19.79
N SER A 135 5.82 -8.72 -19.07
CA SER A 135 6.69 -9.72 -18.45
C SER A 135 6.34 -11.12 -18.93
N GLY A 136 7.33 -12.02 -18.92
CA GLY A 136 7.17 -13.40 -19.37
C GLY A 136 6.87 -13.50 -20.87
N LEU A 137 7.43 -12.61 -21.66
CA LEU A 137 7.20 -12.55 -23.11
C LEU A 137 7.80 -13.77 -23.79
N GLY A 138 7.05 -14.34 -24.76
CA GLY A 138 7.49 -15.51 -25.53
C GLY A 138 7.47 -16.83 -24.76
N GLU A 139 7.04 -16.84 -23.50
CA GLU A 139 6.89 -18.07 -22.74
C GLU A 139 5.60 -18.82 -23.16
N ASP A 140 5.73 -20.13 -23.34
CA ASP A 140 4.55 -20.99 -23.50
C ASP A 140 3.89 -21.22 -22.16
N GLY A 141 2.54 -21.10 -22.14
CA GLY A 141 1.78 -21.35 -20.94
C GLY A 141 0.73 -20.30 -20.62
N PRO A 142 0.23 -20.30 -19.39
CA PRO A 142 -0.82 -19.38 -18.98
C PRO A 142 -0.31 -17.94 -18.85
N GLY A 143 -1.17 -16.98 -19.15
CA GLY A 143 -0.91 -15.57 -18.98
C GLY A 143 -2.05 -14.84 -18.30
N VAL A 144 -1.76 -13.70 -17.67
CA VAL A 144 -2.78 -12.83 -17.08
C VAL A 144 -2.89 -11.57 -17.92
N LEU A 145 -4.10 -11.26 -18.34
CA LEU A 145 -4.45 -10.04 -19.05
C LEU A 145 -5.29 -9.16 -18.13
N ILE A 146 -4.97 -7.89 -18.04
CA ILE A 146 -5.85 -6.93 -17.39
C ILE A 146 -6.90 -6.53 -18.43
N VAL A 147 -8.11 -7.09 -18.30
CA VAL A 147 -9.19 -6.91 -19.27
C VAL A 147 -9.99 -5.63 -19.05
N THR A 148 -9.81 -4.98 -17.91
CA THR A 148 -10.34 -3.63 -17.66
C THR A 148 -9.48 -2.90 -16.63
N TYR A 149 -9.28 -1.62 -16.89
CA TYR A 149 -8.69 -0.69 -15.95
C TYR A 149 -9.44 0.62 -16.02
N ASN A 150 -10.40 0.79 -15.12
CA ASN A 150 -11.27 1.96 -15.11
C ASN A 150 -11.13 2.72 -13.80
N LEU A 151 -11.12 4.03 -13.91
CA LEU A 151 -11.40 4.95 -12.82
C LEU A 151 -12.94 5.04 -12.74
N CYS A 152 -13.52 4.63 -11.64
CA CYS A 152 -14.97 4.37 -11.47
C CYS A 152 -15.97 5.49 -11.80
N VAL A 153 -15.55 6.60 -12.35
CA VAL A 153 -16.49 7.62 -12.85
C VAL A 153 -17.36 7.08 -14.00
N ALA A 154 -16.90 6.05 -14.70
CA ALA A 154 -17.61 5.49 -15.86
C ALA A 154 -18.60 4.34 -15.51
N LEU A 155 -18.51 3.74 -14.31
CA LEU A 155 -19.41 2.65 -13.92
C LEU A 155 -20.77 3.13 -13.40
N PHE A 156 -20.92 4.41 -13.11
CA PHE A 156 -22.19 5.04 -12.72
C PHE A 156 -22.88 5.77 -13.89
N ARG A 157 -22.91 5.15 -15.07
CA ARG A 157 -23.91 5.52 -16.07
C ARG A 157 -25.11 4.61 -15.89
N PRO A 158 -26.23 5.11 -15.31
CA PRO A 158 -27.44 4.31 -15.09
C PRO A 158 -28.17 3.90 -16.39
N ASP A 159 -27.71 4.38 -17.53
CA ASP A 159 -28.36 4.27 -18.83
C ASP A 159 -27.85 3.08 -19.67
N LEU A 160 -26.88 2.33 -19.18
CA LEU A 160 -26.44 1.13 -19.88
C LEU A 160 -27.37 -0.05 -19.55
N HIS A 161 -28.52 -0.10 -20.24
CA HIS A 161 -29.32 -1.30 -20.32
C HIS A 161 -28.46 -2.48 -20.79
N VAL A 162 -28.23 -3.43 -19.91
CA VAL A 162 -27.69 -4.74 -20.28
C VAL A 162 -28.69 -5.41 -21.18
N HIS A 163 -28.49 -5.37 -22.47
CA HIS A 163 -29.26 -6.17 -23.42
C HIS A 163 -28.89 -7.63 -23.11
N ARG A 164 -29.79 -8.35 -22.45
CA ARG A 164 -29.72 -9.82 -22.33
C ARG A 164 -30.20 -10.39 -23.64
N PRO A 165 -29.39 -11.14 -24.40
CA PRO A 165 -29.91 -11.91 -25.50
C PRO A 165 -30.79 -13.02 -24.93
N ASN A 166 -31.96 -13.20 -25.56
CA ASN A 166 -32.86 -14.32 -25.32
C ASN A 166 -32.19 -15.63 -25.64
#